data_7858594f35a31fd66e4780b730b01f2f
#
_entry.id   7858594f35a31fd66e4780b730b01f2f
#
_cell.length_a   1.000
_cell.length_b   1.000
_cell.length_c   1.000
_cell.angle_alpha   90.00
_cell.angle_beta   90.00
_cell.angle_gamma   90.00
#
_symmetry.space_group_name_H-M   'P 1'
#
loop_
_entity.id
_entity.type
_entity.pdbx_description
1 polymer ?
#
loop_
_entity_poly.entity_id
_entity_poly.type
_entity_poly.pdbx_seq_one_letter_code
_entity_poly.pdbx_strand_id
1 'polypeptide(L)'
;MKRWLMLLAFVAQAAPITTTSAQAPIEPVDFRPFSDGMHWIVRQPLVYRIGVSQDSITVPVGFVTDFASIPQALQSIIRANGPYILPAVVHDYLYWKQACTREQADRVLLLGMIENEVREVHRVAIHDAVRIAGSFAWSDNARDRADGFVRILPADRQQVPVNTSWPQWRQRLKADGVTEGPDTPVAPAFCARADMSIDDALTRP
;
A
#
# COMPACT_ATOMS: atom_id res chain seq x y z
N MET A 1 -52.49 53.21 32.87
CA MET A 1 -51.42 52.26 33.16
C MET A 1 -51.34 51.24 32.02
N LYS A 2 -50.41 51.41 31.06
CA LYS A 2 -50.18 50.49 29.93
C LYS A 2 -48.98 49.61 30.26
N ARG A 3 -49.19 48.31 30.42
CA ARG A 3 -48.13 47.29 30.64
C ARG A 3 -47.67 46.84 29.26
N TRP A 4 -46.40 47.10 28.94
CA TRP A 4 -45.72 46.56 27.77
C TRP A 4 -45.12 45.18 28.13
N LEU A 5 -45.57 44.11 27.47
CA LEU A 5 -44.92 42.79 27.49
C LEU A 5 -43.77 42.82 26.47
N MET A 6 -42.54 42.71 26.94
CA MET A 6 -41.38 42.40 26.08
C MET A 6 -41.36 40.88 25.82
N LEU A 7 -41.56 40.48 24.60
CA LEU A 7 -41.26 39.12 24.13
C LEU A 7 -39.73 39.02 23.85
N LEU A 8 -39.06 38.22 24.66
CA LEU A 8 -37.68 37.82 24.39
C LEU A 8 -37.71 36.67 23.39
N ALA A 9 -37.29 36.93 22.12
CA ALA A 9 -37.07 35.90 21.13
C ALA A 9 -35.75 35.21 21.40
N PHE A 10 -35.76 33.94 21.78
CA PHE A 10 -34.59 33.09 21.87
C PHE A 10 -34.22 32.65 20.45
N VAL A 11 -33.16 33.21 19.88
CA VAL A 11 -32.55 32.72 18.63
C VAL A 11 -31.65 31.54 19.03
N ALA A 12 -32.09 30.32 18.77
CA ALA A 12 -31.27 29.13 18.88
C ALA A 12 -30.22 29.16 17.74
N GLN A 13 -28.98 29.43 18.09
CA GLN A 13 -27.83 29.28 17.16
C GLN A 13 -27.53 27.78 16.99
N ALA A 14 -27.88 27.23 15.83
CA ALA A 14 -27.42 25.90 15.46
C ALA A 14 -25.89 25.95 15.20
N ALA A 15 -25.13 25.23 16.01
CA ALA A 15 -23.69 25.04 15.76
C ALA A 15 -23.48 24.29 14.42
N PRO A 16 -22.52 24.69 13.60
CA PRO A 16 -22.22 23.98 12.37
C PRO A 16 -21.74 22.57 12.72
N ILE A 17 -22.41 21.55 12.16
CA ILE A 17 -21.95 20.18 12.20
C ILE A 17 -20.74 20.09 11.25
N THR A 18 -19.52 20.15 11.78
CA THR A 18 -18.31 19.83 11.02
C THR A 18 -18.31 18.33 10.80
N THR A 19 -18.76 17.90 9.62
CA THR A 19 -18.50 16.53 9.14
C THR A 19 -17.01 16.41 8.86
N THR A 20 -16.25 15.84 9.80
CA THR A 20 -14.90 15.38 9.54
C THR A 20 -15.01 14.25 8.52
N SER A 21 -14.69 14.52 7.26
CA SER A 21 -14.54 13.48 6.24
C SER A 21 -13.42 12.55 6.74
N ALA A 22 -13.76 11.30 7.00
CA ALA A 22 -12.74 10.29 7.29
C ALA A 22 -11.81 10.22 6.08
N GLN A 23 -10.52 10.53 6.29
CA GLN A 23 -9.51 10.44 5.23
C GLN A 23 -9.35 8.98 4.84
N ALA A 24 -9.25 8.71 3.53
CA ALA A 24 -9.00 7.35 3.07
C ALA A 24 -7.69 6.82 3.70
N PRO A 25 -7.66 5.56 4.14
CA PRO A 25 -6.48 4.97 4.80
C PRO A 25 -5.26 4.94 3.87
N ILE A 26 -5.48 4.83 2.56
CA ILE A 26 -4.45 4.96 1.52
C ILE A 26 -4.98 5.92 0.45
N GLU A 27 -4.26 7.04 0.24
CA GLU A 27 -4.61 7.98 -0.81
C GLU A 27 -4.20 7.44 -2.19
N PRO A 28 -5.01 7.65 -3.25
CA PRO A 28 -4.65 7.29 -4.61
C PRO A 28 -3.37 7.98 -5.06
N VAL A 29 -2.52 7.25 -5.78
CA VAL A 29 -1.26 7.76 -6.35
C VAL A 29 -1.17 7.45 -7.83
N ASP A 30 -0.32 8.20 -8.55
CA ASP A 30 -0.07 7.97 -9.96
C ASP A 30 0.92 6.83 -10.20
N PHE A 31 0.67 6.07 -11.28
CA PHE A 31 1.54 4.99 -11.73
C PHE A 31 1.94 5.20 -13.19
N ARG A 32 3.19 4.86 -13.51
CA ARG A 32 3.67 4.81 -14.89
C ARG A 32 3.90 3.36 -15.31
N PRO A 33 3.23 2.85 -16.37
CA PRO A 33 3.41 1.49 -16.84
C PRO A 33 4.76 1.29 -17.55
N PHE A 34 5.29 0.07 -17.44
CA PHE A 34 6.26 -0.47 -18.38
C PHE A 34 5.57 -1.02 -19.62
N SER A 35 6.34 -1.29 -20.69
CA SER A 35 5.76 -1.82 -21.95
C SER A 35 5.27 -3.27 -21.85
N ASP A 36 5.61 -3.99 -20.80
CA ASP A 36 5.14 -5.35 -20.56
C ASP A 36 3.68 -5.43 -20.09
N GLY A 37 3.09 -4.30 -19.70
CA GLY A 37 1.71 -4.23 -19.20
C GLY A 37 1.48 -4.91 -17.84
N MET A 38 2.55 -5.35 -17.18
CA MET A 38 2.50 -6.08 -15.90
C MET A 38 3.18 -5.35 -14.75
N HIS A 39 4.04 -4.37 -15.05
CA HIS A 39 4.79 -3.63 -14.04
C HIS A 39 4.56 -2.13 -14.16
N TRP A 40 4.57 -1.45 -13.01
CA TRP A 40 4.33 0.00 -12.91
C TRP A 40 5.29 0.64 -11.93
N ILE A 41 5.68 1.88 -12.22
CA ILE A 41 6.50 2.72 -11.34
C ILE A 41 5.56 3.59 -10.51
N VAL A 42 5.71 3.59 -9.20
CA VAL A 42 5.03 4.52 -8.28
C VAL A 42 5.58 5.93 -8.51
N ARG A 43 4.70 6.91 -8.78
CA ARG A 43 5.08 8.28 -9.16
C ARG A 43 4.96 9.30 -8.04
N GLN A 44 4.28 8.95 -6.95
CA GLN A 44 4.12 9.75 -5.75
C GLN A 44 4.33 8.82 -4.54
N PRO A 45 4.80 9.32 -3.38
CA PRO A 45 4.88 8.48 -2.18
C PRO A 45 3.50 7.94 -1.84
N LEU A 46 3.38 6.61 -1.70
CA LEU A 46 2.15 6.00 -1.20
C LEU A 46 2.32 5.77 0.29
N VAL A 47 1.50 6.43 1.09
CA VAL A 47 1.51 6.30 2.55
C VAL A 47 0.28 5.52 3.00
N TYR A 48 0.51 4.38 3.64
CA TYR A 48 -0.52 3.61 4.32
C TYR A 48 -0.34 3.75 5.83
N ARG A 49 -1.36 4.28 6.50
CA ARG A 49 -1.45 4.34 7.96
C ARG A 49 -2.39 3.26 8.44
N ILE A 50 -1.94 2.44 9.38
CA ILE A 50 -2.72 1.29 9.87
C ILE A 50 -3.69 1.76 10.95
N GLY A 51 -4.98 1.70 10.65
CA GLY A 51 -6.06 2.09 11.55
C GLY A 51 -5.92 3.52 12.07
N VAL A 52 -6.21 3.72 13.34
CA VAL A 52 -6.09 5.01 14.01
C VAL A 52 -4.67 5.29 14.56
N SER A 53 -3.73 4.37 14.33
CA SER A 53 -2.36 4.49 14.86
C SER A 53 -1.52 5.53 14.13
N GLN A 54 -0.35 5.85 14.69
CA GLN A 54 0.66 6.64 14.00
C GLN A 54 1.61 5.77 13.15
N ASP A 55 1.47 4.44 13.22
CA ASP A 55 2.29 3.52 12.45
C ASP A 55 1.93 3.62 10.96
N SER A 56 2.92 3.94 10.14
CA SER A 56 2.71 4.09 8.71
C SER A 56 3.79 3.39 7.90
N ILE A 57 3.40 2.94 6.72
CA ILE A 57 4.26 2.35 5.72
C ILE A 57 4.31 3.32 4.54
N THR A 58 5.51 3.77 4.17
CA THR A 58 5.69 4.66 3.03
C THR A 58 6.38 3.90 1.90
N VAL A 59 5.63 3.66 0.81
CA VAL A 59 6.22 3.18 -0.44
C VAL A 59 6.81 4.37 -1.19
N PRO A 60 8.12 4.37 -1.48
CA PRO A 60 8.77 5.52 -2.08
C PRO A 60 8.43 5.68 -3.56
N VAL A 61 8.61 6.90 -4.07
CA VAL A 61 8.62 7.18 -5.50
C VAL A 61 9.71 6.33 -6.17
N GLY A 62 9.41 5.80 -7.35
CA GLY A 62 10.33 4.94 -8.09
C GLY A 62 10.21 3.46 -7.76
N PHE A 63 9.43 3.09 -6.73
CA PHE A 63 9.18 1.67 -6.47
C PHE A 63 8.44 1.03 -7.66
N VAL A 64 8.87 -0.18 -8.06
CA VAL A 64 8.25 -0.95 -9.14
C VAL A 64 7.39 -2.04 -8.54
N THR A 65 6.10 -2.02 -8.88
CA THR A 65 5.07 -2.97 -8.42
C THR A 65 4.49 -3.73 -9.60
N ASP A 66 4.01 -4.93 -9.36
CA ASP A 66 3.16 -5.73 -10.27
C ASP A 66 1.75 -5.96 -9.68
N PHE A 67 1.41 -5.19 -8.64
CA PHE A 67 0.14 -5.26 -7.92
C PHE A 67 -0.13 -6.63 -7.29
N ALA A 68 0.92 -7.22 -6.69
CA ALA A 68 0.90 -8.52 -6.01
C ALA A 68 0.58 -9.71 -6.93
N SER A 69 0.99 -9.65 -8.21
CA SER A 69 0.90 -10.77 -9.17
C SER A 69 -0.30 -11.68 -8.90
N ILE A 70 -1.52 -11.12 -8.95
CA ILE A 70 -2.74 -11.88 -8.63
C ILE A 70 -2.74 -13.17 -9.44
N PRO A 71 -2.79 -14.35 -8.80
CA PRO A 71 -2.79 -15.61 -9.52
C PRO A 71 -3.84 -15.61 -10.63
N GLN A 72 -3.52 -16.14 -11.82
CA GLN A 72 -4.41 -16.12 -13.00
C GLN A 72 -5.81 -16.65 -12.66
N ALA A 73 -5.91 -17.62 -11.76
CA ALA A 73 -7.19 -18.14 -11.29
C ALA A 73 -8.08 -17.10 -10.62
N LEU A 74 -7.51 -16.04 -10.05
CA LEU A 74 -8.25 -14.94 -9.38
C LEU A 74 -8.45 -13.73 -10.28
N GLN A 75 -7.72 -13.59 -11.40
CA GLN A 75 -7.82 -12.45 -12.32
C GLN A 75 -9.21 -12.32 -12.94
N SER A 76 -9.95 -13.42 -13.09
CA SER A 76 -11.33 -13.41 -13.59
C SER A 76 -12.35 -12.87 -12.56
N ILE A 77 -12.01 -12.94 -11.26
CA ILE A 77 -12.87 -12.54 -10.15
C ILE A 77 -12.50 -11.14 -9.64
N ILE A 78 -11.23 -10.79 -9.75
CA ILE A 78 -10.64 -9.56 -9.22
C ILE A 78 -10.31 -8.64 -10.39
N ARG A 79 -11.03 -7.52 -10.48
CA ARG A 79 -10.81 -6.52 -11.54
C ARG A 79 -9.43 -5.89 -11.37
N ALA A 80 -8.71 -5.65 -12.48
CA ALA A 80 -7.39 -4.99 -12.50
C ALA A 80 -7.36 -3.57 -11.87
N ASN A 81 -8.51 -2.99 -11.52
CA ASN A 81 -8.66 -1.64 -10.97
C ASN A 81 -9.54 -1.65 -9.70
N GLY A 82 -9.37 -2.62 -8.81
CA GLY A 82 -10.15 -2.75 -7.58
C GLY A 82 -9.53 -2.01 -6.37
N PRO A 83 -10.29 -1.87 -5.26
CA PRO A 83 -9.81 -1.19 -4.05
C PRO A 83 -8.65 -1.92 -3.35
N TYR A 84 -8.29 -3.11 -3.78
CA TYR A 84 -7.14 -3.87 -3.26
C TYR A 84 -5.79 -3.45 -3.89
N ILE A 85 -5.77 -2.62 -4.96
CA ILE A 85 -4.53 -2.26 -5.68
C ILE A 85 -3.55 -1.55 -4.75
N LEU A 86 -3.99 -0.53 -4.02
CA LEU A 86 -3.10 0.22 -3.13
C LEU A 86 -2.57 -0.65 -1.98
N PRO A 87 -3.39 -1.47 -1.28
CA PRO A 87 -2.88 -2.50 -0.37
C PRO A 87 -1.88 -3.47 -1.02
N ALA A 88 -2.09 -3.86 -2.28
CA ALA A 88 -1.16 -4.74 -3.00
C ALA A 88 0.19 -4.09 -3.26
N VAL A 89 0.23 -2.79 -3.59
CA VAL A 89 1.49 -2.04 -3.74
C VAL A 89 2.28 -1.99 -2.43
N VAL A 90 1.59 -1.79 -1.29
CA VAL A 90 2.23 -1.84 0.04
C VAL A 90 2.78 -3.23 0.32
N HIS A 91 2.04 -4.29 -0.01
CA HIS A 91 2.47 -5.67 0.14
C HIS A 91 3.70 -6.00 -0.70
N ASP A 92 3.73 -5.61 -1.99
CA ASP A 92 4.89 -5.78 -2.87
C ASP A 92 6.14 -5.09 -2.29
N TYR A 93 5.96 -3.90 -1.73
CA TYR A 93 7.04 -3.17 -1.08
C TYR A 93 7.58 -3.91 0.16
N LEU A 94 6.69 -4.44 1.01
CA LEU A 94 7.10 -5.23 2.18
C LEU A 94 7.79 -6.54 1.77
N TYR A 95 7.32 -7.18 0.70
CA TYR A 95 7.94 -8.37 0.13
C TYR A 95 9.32 -8.09 -0.47
N TRP A 96 9.52 -6.88 -1.01
CA TRP A 96 10.84 -6.46 -1.49
C TRP A 96 11.77 -6.11 -0.33
N LYS A 97 11.33 -5.29 0.61
CA LYS A 97 12.19 -4.81 1.71
C LYS A 97 12.48 -5.87 2.78
N GLN A 98 11.56 -6.78 3.01
CA GLN A 98 11.68 -7.86 4.01
C GLN A 98 12.05 -7.36 5.42
N ALA A 99 11.58 -6.16 5.76
CA ALA A 99 11.78 -5.55 7.09
C ALA A 99 10.89 -6.18 8.18
N CYS A 100 9.79 -6.84 7.79
CA CYS A 100 8.92 -7.68 8.61
C CYS A 100 9.10 -9.15 8.26
N THR A 101 8.40 -10.06 8.95
CA THR A 101 8.24 -11.44 8.47
C THR A 101 7.26 -11.46 7.28
N ARG A 102 7.29 -12.55 6.52
CA ARG A 102 6.35 -12.75 5.40
C ARG A 102 4.90 -12.74 5.89
N GLU A 103 4.64 -13.43 7.01
CA GLU A 103 3.32 -13.52 7.62
C GLU A 103 2.80 -12.15 8.07
N GLN A 104 3.68 -11.30 8.60
CA GLN A 104 3.35 -9.91 8.95
C GLN A 104 3.02 -9.09 7.70
N ALA A 105 3.78 -9.24 6.61
CA ALA A 105 3.49 -8.56 5.34
C ALA A 105 2.12 -8.99 4.75
N ASP A 106 1.82 -10.31 4.78
CA ASP A 106 0.52 -10.84 4.35
C ASP A 106 -0.63 -10.30 5.23
N ARG A 107 -0.38 -10.14 6.52
CA ARG A 107 -1.36 -9.58 7.46
C ARG A 107 -1.59 -8.08 7.20
N VAL A 108 -0.56 -7.31 6.89
CA VAL A 108 -0.69 -5.89 6.50
C VAL A 108 -1.54 -5.76 5.24
N LEU A 109 -1.37 -6.65 4.24
CA LEU A 109 -2.24 -6.69 3.07
C LEU A 109 -3.71 -6.88 3.47
N LEU A 110 -3.99 -7.82 4.39
CA LEU A 110 -5.35 -8.07 4.87
C LEU A 110 -5.95 -6.83 5.55
N LEU A 111 -5.20 -6.18 6.44
CA LEU A 111 -5.62 -4.95 7.13
C LEU A 111 -5.93 -3.84 6.12
N GLY A 112 -5.02 -3.60 5.17
CA GLY A 112 -5.22 -2.60 4.12
C GLY A 112 -6.44 -2.90 3.24
N MET A 113 -6.71 -4.16 2.92
CA MET A 113 -7.91 -4.54 2.18
C MET A 113 -9.20 -4.33 2.98
N ILE A 114 -9.18 -4.52 4.30
CA ILE A 114 -10.34 -4.25 5.17
C ILE A 114 -10.62 -2.75 5.17
N GLU A 115 -9.62 -1.91 5.40
CA GLU A 115 -9.76 -0.46 5.48
C GLU A 115 -10.12 0.19 4.13
N ASN A 116 -9.72 -0.43 3.01
CA ASN A 116 -10.13 0.01 1.67
C ASN A 116 -11.43 -0.66 1.20
N GLU A 117 -12.22 -1.22 2.13
CA GLU A 117 -13.56 -1.77 1.89
C GLU A 117 -13.60 -2.85 0.80
N VAL A 118 -12.51 -3.61 0.63
CA VAL A 118 -12.50 -4.76 -0.27
C VAL A 118 -13.51 -5.78 0.22
N ARG A 119 -14.41 -6.23 -0.68
CA ARG A 119 -15.44 -7.23 -0.35
C ARG A 119 -14.79 -8.47 0.28
N GLU A 120 -15.41 -9.00 1.34
CA GLU A 120 -14.88 -10.11 2.13
C GLU A 120 -14.46 -11.31 1.28
N VAL A 121 -15.32 -11.72 0.33
CA VAL A 121 -15.02 -12.84 -0.57
C VAL A 121 -13.72 -12.63 -1.38
N HIS A 122 -13.42 -11.39 -1.78
CA HIS A 122 -12.21 -11.05 -2.51
C HIS A 122 -10.99 -11.02 -1.58
N ARG A 123 -11.11 -10.36 -0.41
CA ARG A 123 -9.97 -10.27 0.53
C ARG A 123 -9.56 -11.62 1.09
N VAL A 124 -10.53 -12.53 1.35
CA VAL A 124 -10.23 -13.90 1.76
C VAL A 124 -9.49 -14.63 0.64
N ALA A 125 -10.01 -14.59 -0.59
CA ALA A 125 -9.38 -15.24 -1.73
C ALA A 125 -7.95 -14.73 -2.00
N ILE A 126 -7.74 -13.41 -1.94
CA ILE A 126 -6.41 -12.79 -2.13
C ILE A 126 -5.47 -13.19 -1.01
N HIS A 127 -5.91 -13.07 0.25
CA HIS A 127 -5.09 -13.38 1.42
C HIS A 127 -4.68 -14.87 1.45
N ASP A 128 -5.59 -15.78 1.15
CA ASP A 128 -5.28 -17.21 1.07
C ASP A 128 -4.31 -17.52 -0.07
N ALA A 129 -4.46 -16.86 -1.22
CA ALA A 129 -3.55 -17.02 -2.34
C ALA A 129 -2.11 -16.59 -1.99
N VAL A 130 -1.93 -15.43 -1.33
CA VAL A 130 -0.58 -14.97 -0.92
C VAL A 130 -0.01 -15.85 0.17
N ARG A 131 -0.81 -16.36 1.12
CA ARG A 131 -0.34 -17.33 2.13
C ARG A 131 0.19 -18.63 1.52
N ILE A 132 -0.45 -19.14 0.49
CA ILE A 132 -0.08 -20.41 -0.17
C ILE A 132 1.12 -20.19 -1.10
N ALA A 133 1.10 -19.18 -1.96
CA ALA A 133 2.10 -18.98 -3.01
C ALA A 133 3.19 -17.95 -2.66
N GLY A 134 2.99 -17.13 -1.64
CA GLY A 134 3.87 -16.00 -1.32
C GLY A 134 5.28 -16.39 -0.92
N SER A 135 5.52 -17.62 -0.42
CA SER A 135 6.86 -18.09 -0.07
C SER A 135 7.83 -18.10 -1.26
N PHE A 136 7.33 -18.40 -2.47
CA PHE A 136 8.15 -18.35 -3.70
C PHE A 136 8.54 -16.91 -4.01
N ALA A 137 7.57 -15.98 -4.07
CA ALA A 137 7.83 -14.56 -4.34
C ALA A 137 8.74 -13.94 -3.27
N TRP A 138 8.57 -14.30 -2.00
CA TRP A 138 9.43 -13.86 -0.90
C TRP A 138 10.88 -14.30 -1.11
N SER A 139 11.10 -15.58 -1.43
CA SER A 139 12.44 -16.14 -1.67
C SER A 139 13.06 -15.57 -2.94
N ASP A 140 12.27 -15.35 -3.99
CA ASP A 140 12.73 -14.76 -5.24
C ASP A 140 13.20 -13.31 -5.03
N ASN A 141 12.45 -12.50 -4.28
CA ASN A 141 12.85 -11.15 -3.91
C ASN A 141 14.17 -11.14 -3.11
N ALA A 142 14.34 -12.08 -2.18
CA ALA A 142 15.59 -12.21 -1.42
C ALA A 142 16.79 -12.53 -2.33
N ARG A 143 16.62 -13.47 -3.27
CA ARG A 143 17.65 -13.81 -4.27
C ARG A 143 17.96 -12.64 -5.18
N ASP A 144 16.93 -11.97 -5.72
CA ASP A 144 17.10 -10.82 -6.59
C ASP A 144 17.91 -9.70 -5.92
N ARG A 145 17.62 -9.41 -4.65
CA ARG A 145 18.38 -8.42 -3.87
C ARG A 145 19.83 -8.87 -3.64
N ALA A 146 20.04 -10.13 -3.29
CA ALA A 146 21.39 -10.69 -3.14
C ALA A 146 22.19 -10.65 -4.46
N ASP A 147 21.49 -10.81 -5.58
CA ASP A 147 22.06 -10.72 -6.93
C ASP A 147 22.28 -9.27 -7.39
N GLY A 148 21.97 -8.27 -6.57
CA GLY A 148 22.18 -6.84 -6.89
C GLY A 148 21.11 -6.22 -7.80
N PHE A 149 19.92 -6.82 -7.90
CA PHE A 149 18.79 -6.16 -8.53
C PHE A 149 18.15 -5.13 -7.60
N VAL A 150 17.49 -4.13 -8.19
CA VAL A 150 16.77 -3.07 -7.50
C VAL A 150 15.32 -3.03 -7.92
N ARG A 151 14.42 -2.62 -7.03
CA ARG A 151 13.00 -2.30 -7.33
C ARG A 151 12.64 -0.86 -6.98
N ILE A 152 13.53 -0.11 -6.35
CA ILE A 152 13.36 1.32 -6.08
C ILE A 152 14.29 2.10 -7.01
N LEU A 153 13.72 2.69 -8.05
CA LEU A 153 14.47 3.42 -9.07
C LEU A 153 14.91 4.79 -8.54
N PRO A 154 16.20 5.14 -8.61
CA PRO A 154 16.64 6.50 -8.32
C PRO A 154 16.02 7.49 -9.32
N ALA A 155 15.94 8.76 -8.96
CA ALA A 155 15.21 9.78 -9.70
C ALA A 155 15.61 9.91 -11.17
N ASP A 156 16.93 9.79 -11.46
CA ASP A 156 17.51 9.84 -12.81
C ASP A 156 17.20 8.58 -13.66
N ARG A 157 16.70 7.50 -13.05
CA ARG A 157 16.36 6.23 -13.70
C ARG A 157 14.85 5.97 -13.82
N GLN A 158 14.00 6.90 -13.38
CA GLN A 158 12.55 6.78 -13.47
C GLN A 158 11.97 7.15 -14.84
N GLN A 159 12.79 7.79 -15.71
CA GLN A 159 12.42 8.07 -17.10
C GLN A 159 12.81 6.88 -17.99
N VAL A 160 11.95 5.83 -17.95
CA VAL A 160 12.18 4.61 -18.75
C VAL A 160 11.91 4.90 -20.22
N PRO A 161 12.81 4.48 -21.16
CA PRO A 161 12.58 4.63 -22.58
C PRO A 161 11.30 3.92 -23.05
N VAL A 162 10.67 4.45 -24.09
CA VAL A 162 9.48 3.85 -24.71
C VAL A 162 9.79 2.41 -25.15
N ASN A 163 8.81 1.52 -25.06
CA ASN A 163 8.92 0.10 -25.43
C ASN A 163 9.93 -0.71 -24.60
N THR A 164 10.28 -0.25 -23.39
CA THR A 164 11.15 -1.00 -22.48
C THR A 164 10.30 -1.75 -21.45
N SER A 165 10.47 -3.06 -21.35
CA SER A 165 9.86 -3.89 -20.30
C SER A 165 10.63 -3.81 -18.99
N TRP A 166 9.99 -4.14 -17.87
CA TRP A 166 10.66 -4.20 -16.57
C TRP A 166 11.83 -5.19 -16.54
N PRO A 167 11.70 -6.44 -17.04
CA PRO A 167 12.85 -7.36 -17.09
C PRO A 167 14.05 -6.80 -17.84
N GLN A 168 13.85 -6.07 -18.96
CA GLN A 168 14.93 -5.41 -19.69
C GLN A 168 15.54 -4.25 -18.90
N TRP A 169 14.70 -3.43 -18.27
CA TRP A 169 15.16 -2.25 -17.52
C TRP A 169 15.95 -2.65 -16.28
N ARG A 170 15.47 -3.63 -15.50
CA ARG A 170 16.19 -4.11 -14.30
C ARG A 170 17.57 -4.70 -14.63
N GLN A 171 17.72 -5.39 -15.75
CA GLN A 171 19.02 -5.90 -16.20
C GLN A 171 19.98 -4.75 -16.54
N ARG A 172 19.49 -3.70 -17.20
CA ARG A 172 20.28 -2.50 -17.48
C ARG A 172 20.71 -1.80 -16.19
N LEU A 173 19.79 -1.60 -15.25
CA LEU A 173 20.12 -0.99 -13.95
C LEU A 173 21.21 -1.77 -13.23
N LYS A 174 21.14 -3.09 -13.22
CA LYS A 174 22.17 -3.96 -12.64
C LYS A 174 23.51 -3.82 -13.38
N ALA A 175 23.50 -3.83 -14.70
CA ALA A 175 24.70 -3.65 -15.52
C ALA A 175 25.35 -2.27 -15.32
N ASP A 176 24.54 -1.24 -15.09
CA ASP A 176 24.99 0.13 -14.78
C ASP A 176 25.45 0.29 -13.31
N GLY A 177 25.39 -0.77 -12.48
CA GLY A 177 25.81 -0.74 -11.08
C GLY A 177 24.87 0.07 -10.18
N VAL A 178 23.60 0.23 -10.56
CA VAL A 178 22.61 0.93 -9.72
C VAL A 178 22.31 0.09 -8.49
N THR A 179 22.36 0.70 -7.31
CA THR A 179 22.09 0.06 -6.01
C THR A 179 21.02 0.81 -5.26
N GLU A 180 20.29 0.11 -4.40
CA GLU A 180 19.40 0.73 -3.39
C GLU A 180 20.22 1.15 -2.16
N GLY A 181 19.69 2.13 -1.43
CA GLY A 181 20.26 2.51 -0.13
C GLY A 181 20.18 1.34 0.87
N PRO A 182 20.96 1.41 1.96
CA PRO A 182 20.97 0.36 2.98
C PRO A 182 19.59 0.17 3.60
N ASP A 183 19.28 -1.09 3.94
CA ASP A 183 18.06 -1.41 4.69
C ASP A 183 18.16 -0.93 6.14
N THR A 184 17.02 -0.59 6.72
CA THR A 184 16.93 -0.29 8.15
C THR A 184 17.11 -1.59 8.93
N PRO A 185 18.11 -1.69 9.83
CA PRO A 185 18.43 -2.96 10.51
C PRO A 185 17.43 -3.34 11.61
N VAL A 186 16.50 -2.45 11.97
CA VAL A 186 15.49 -2.67 13.01
C VAL A 186 14.12 -2.84 12.37
N ALA A 187 13.38 -3.87 12.79
CA ALA A 187 12.02 -4.08 12.34
C ALA A 187 11.15 -2.85 12.68
N PRO A 188 10.44 -2.26 11.70
CA PRO A 188 9.58 -1.11 11.94
C PRO A 188 8.42 -1.45 12.90
N ALA A 189 7.91 -0.43 13.62
CA ALA A 189 6.82 -0.61 14.58
C ALA A 189 5.55 -1.23 13.97
N PHE A 190 5.26 -0.91 12.71
CA PHE A 190 4.11 -1.48 11.99
C PHE A 190 4.17 -3.02 11.83
N CYS A 191 5.36 -3.64 11.91
CA CYS A 191 5.47 -5.10 11.89
C CYS A 191 4.79 -5.72 13.11
N ALA A 192 5.05 -5.16 14.31
CA ALA A 192 4.42 -5.64 15.55
C ALA A 192 2.89 -5.45 15.54
N ARG A 193 2.41 -4.39 14.88
CA ARG A 193 0.97 -4.15 14.74
C ARG A 193 0.27 -5.25 13.92
N ALA A 194 0.96 -5.82 12.94
CA ALA A 194 0.45 -6.94 12.16
C ALA A 194 0.23 -8.23 12.99
N ASP A 195 0.86 -8.36 14.16
CA ASP A 195 0.67 -9.52 15.06
C ASP A 195 -0.58 -9.38 15.97
N MET A 196 -1.18 -8.21 16.03
CA MET A 196 -2.38 -7.95 16.83
C MET A 196 -3.64 -8.61 16.22
N SER A 197 -4.72 -8.71 17.01
CA SER A 197 -6.04 -8.98 16.43
C SER A 197 -6.42 -7.90 15.40
N ILE A 198 -7.32 -8.19 14.46
CA ILE A 198 -7.76 -7.20 13.47
C ILE A 198 -8.32 -5.95 14.17
N ASP A 199 -9.18 -6.16 15.15
CA ASP A 199 -9.81 -5.07 15.91
C ASP A 199 -8.75 -4.22 16.62
N ASP A 200 -7.86 -4.84 17.38
CA ASP A 200 -6.77 -4.13 18.06
C ASP A 200 -5.85 -3.37 17.08
N ALA A 201 -5.48 -4.00 15.96
CA ALA A 201 -4.60 -3.36 14.97
C ALA A 201 -5.22 -2.10 14.36
N LEU A 202 -6.54 -2.07 14.19
CA LEU A 202 -7.25 -0.97 13.53
C LEU A 202 -7.74 0.10 14.52
N THR A 203 -8.01 -0.26 15.79
CA THR A 203 -8.66 0.65 16.75
C THR A 203 -7.73 1.18 17.86
N ARG A 204 -6.60 0.55 18.10
CA ARG A 204 -5.64 1.05 19.10
C ARG A 204 -4.74 2.16 18.51
N PRO A 205 -4.52 3.25 19.26
CA PRO A 205 -3.63 4.33 18.85
C PRO A 205 -2.14 3.92 18.84
#